data_5a9ec290c928fa862d68d3e0ea5b783e
#
_entry.id   5a9ec290c928fa862d68d3e0ea5b783e
#
_cell.length_a   1.000
_cell.length_b   1.000
_cell.length_c   1.000
_cell.angle_alpha   90.00
_cell.angle_beta   90.00
_cell.angle_gamma   90.00
#
_symmetry.space_group_name_H-M   'P 1'
#
loop_
_entity.id
_entity.type
_entity.pdbx_description
1 polymer ?
#
loop_
_entity_poly.entity_id
_entity_poly.type
_entity_poly.pdbx_seq_one_letter_code
_entity_poly.pdbx_strand_id
1 'polypeptide(L)'
;IADRLIITKTDVPQLDKNVDQTEKLTEGLKKLNPAAPIITRTLGEFDPEDLFGTGMFDATSKKIDFEAWINPSKYTEDSNKSPFKPNNNAKQNREAYYLEKGHTPEDHPSHNHDESINTFCIIREESMSLNTLRMFLEGLTNEAGPNLLRVKGIVAIEEHPDRPAVIQGAQQIFHSLEFMDNWPSSDRRTRIVFITRDIDKNYIEETFSLVERIAKRTVEAA
;
A
#
# COMPACT_ATOMS: atom_id res chain seq x y z
N ILE A 1 5.63 -3.77 0.68
CA ILE A 1 4.50 -3.50 1.56
C ILE A 1 3.70 -4.78 1.67
N ALA A 2 3.62 -5.29 2.89
CA ALA A 2 3.18 -6.65 3.18
C ALA A 2 1.76 -6.65 3.77
N ASP A 3 1.05 -7.77 3.66
CA ASP A 3 -0.22 -7.99 4.35
C ASP A 3 -0.03 -8.30 5.83
N ARG A 4 1.19 -8.68 6.21
CA ARG A 4 1.62 -8.92 7.59
C ARG A 4 3.07 -8.48 7.78
N LEU A 5 3.40 -7.94 8.93
CA LEU A 5 4.72 -7.51 9.30
C LEU A 5 5.22 -8.34 10.50
N ILE A 6 6.45 -8.81 10.42
CA ILE A 6 7.07 -9.57 11.51
C ILE A 6 8.33 -8.85 11.96
N ILE A 7 8.36 -8.43 13.21
CA ILE A 7 9.55 -7.85 13.84
C ILE A 7 10.30 -9.01 14.50
N THR A 8 11.54 -9.22 14.06
CA THR A 8 12.41 -10.26 14.57
C THR A 8 13.60 -9.67 15.35
N LYS A 9 14.37 -10.52 16.03
CA LYS A 9 15.59 -10.13 16.77
C LYS A 9 15.35 -9.11 17.88
N THR A 10 14.20 -9.16 18.51
CA THR A 10 13.87 -8.26 19.63
C THR A 10 14.61 -8.61 20.92
N ASP A 11 15.25 -9.77 20.96
CA ASP A 11 16.11 -10.29 22.01
C ASP A 11 17.57 -9.77 21.93
N VAL A 12 17.95 -9.14 20.80
CA VAL A 12 19.30 -8.58 20.64
C VAL A 12 19.45 -7.33 21.50
N PRO A 13 20.50 -7.25 22.36
CA PRO A 13 20.74 -6.07 23.19
C PRO A 13 20.84 -4.81 22.34
N GLN A 14 20.06 -3.81 22.70
CA GLN A 14 20.07 -2.52 22.02
C GLN A 14 21.26 -1.70 22.48
N LEU A 15 21.93 -1.02 21.54
CA LEU A 15 23.08 -0.15 21.84
C LEU A 15 22.70 1.07 22.68
N ASP A 16 21.45 1.49 22.63
CA ASP A 16 20.94 2.65 23.37
C ASP A 16 19.80 2.22 24.30
N LYS A 17 20.12 2.11 25.59
CA LYS A 17 19.20 1.62 26.62
C LYS A 17 18.05 2.60 26.96
N ASN A 18 18.07 3.82 26.45
CA ASN A 18 17.11 4.87 26.81
C ASN A 18 15.90 4.97 25.88
N VAL A 19 15.85 4.19 24.81
CA VAL A 19 14.77 4.24 23.83
C VAL A 19 14.40 2.83 23.43
N ASP A 20 13.14 2.47 23.63
CA ASP A 20 12.60 1.24 23.06
C ASP A 20 12.51 1.40 21.53
N GLN A 21 13.55 0.92 20.84
CA GLN A 21 13.66 0.96 19.38
C GLN A 21 12.56 0.12 18.72
N THR A 22 12.10 -0.93 19.40
CA THR A 22 11.02 -1.80 18.91
C THR A 22 9.69 -1.06 18.89
N GLU A 23 9.41 -0.28 19.94
CA GLU A 23 8.20 0.53 20.03
C GLU A 23 8.16 1.60 18.92
N LYS A 24 9.25 2.35 18.75
CA LYS A 24 9.38 3.34 17.68
C LYS A 24 9.24 2.73 16.28
N LEU A 25 9.86 1.57 16.06
CA LEU A 25 9.74 0.84 14.80
C LEU A 25 8.28 0.42 14.57
N THR A 26 7.63 -0.11 15.59
CA THR A 26 6.23 -0.53 15.53
C THR A 26 5.30 0.64 15.19
N GLU A 27 5.49 1.79 15.84
CA GLU A 27 4.74 3.01 15.53
C GLU A 27 4.97 3.48 14.09
N GLY A 28 6.22 3.49 13.64
CA GLY A 28 6.58 3.85 12.28
C GLY A 28 5.92 2.92 11.25
N LEU A 29 5.98 1.62 11.47
CA LEU A 29 5.37 0.61 10.61
C LEU A 29 3.83 0.72 10.58
N LYS A 30 3.19 1.03 11.71
CA LYS A 30 1.74 1.27 11.77
C LYS A 30 1.31 2.51 10.98
N LYS A 31 2.15 3.54 10.94
CA LYS A 31 1.87 4.73 10.12
C LYS A 31 2.01 4.46 8.63
N LEU A 32 3.00 3.64 8.24
CA LEU A 32 3.23 3.26 6.84
C LEU A 32 2.18 2.28 6.31
N ASN A 33 1.77 1.33 7.11
CA ASN A 33 0.83 0.29 6.71
C ASN A 33 -0.11 -0.05 7.88
N PRO A 34 -1.10 0.82 8.14
CA PRO A 34 -1.95 0.72 9.32
C PRO A 34 -2.85 -0.52 9.32
N ALA A 35 -3.10 -1.14 8.16
CA ALA A 35 -3.94 -2.33 8.07
C ALA A 35 -3.16 -3.63 8.33
N ALA A 36 -1.83 -3.65 8.16
CA ALA A 36 -1.05 -4.86 8.35
C ALA A 36 -0.90 -5.22 9.84
N PRO A 37 -1.28 -6.44 10.26
CA PRO A 37 -0.95 -6.94 11.58
C PRO A 37 0.57 -6.95 11.79
N ILE A 38 1.02 -6.52 12.96
CA ILE A 38 2.42 -6.56 13.36
C ILE A 38 2.57 -7.65 14.42
N ILE A 39 3.44 -8.61 14.15
CA ILE A 39 3.78 -9.71 15.06
C ILE A 39 5.23 -9.55 15.49
N THR A 40 5.51 -9.70 16.77
CA THR A 40 6.88 -9.70 17.30
C THR A 40 7.27 -11.15 17.62
N ARG A 41 8.46 -11.58 17.15
CA ARG A 41 9.00 -12.93 17.39
C ARG A 41 10.48 -12.89 17.69
N THR A 42 10.90 -13.77 18.57
CA THR A 42 12.31 -14.05 18.85
C THR A 42 12.77 -15.31 18.11
N LEU A 43 14.08 -15.56 18.09
CA LEU A 43 14.63 -16.74 17.43
C LEU A 43 14.13 -18.02 18.14
N GLY A 44 13.51 -18.92 17.37
CA GLY A 44 12.97 -20.19 17.85
C GLY A 44 11.50 -20.16 18.28
N GLU A 45 10.86 -19.00 18.35
CA GLU A 45 9.43 -18.83 18.68
C GLU A 45 8.55 -18.63 17.42
N PHE A 46 9.09 -18.99 16.26
CA PHE A 46 8.41 -18.73 15.00
C PHE A 46 7.47 -19.89 14.63
N ASP A 47 6.20 -19.59 14.50
CA ASP A 47 5.23 -20.52 13.94
C ASP A 47 5.12 -20.31 12.42
N PRO A 48 5.34 -21.33 11.60
CA PRO A 48 5.15 -21.22 10.15
C PRO A 48 3.75 -20.70 9.77
N GLU A 49 2.71 -20.96 10.56
CA GLU A 49 1.37 -20.45 10.32
C GLU A 49 1.29 -18.92 10.43
N ASP A 50 2.20 -18.30 11.14
CA ASP A 50 2.32 -16.84 11.18
C ASP A 50 2.67 -16.24 9.81
N LEU A 51 3.25 -17.02 8.89
CA LEU A 51 3.57 -16.59 7.52
C LEU A 51 2.46 -16.89 6.52
N PHE A 52 1.72 -17.96 6.77
CA PHE A 52 0.68 -18.40 5.86
C PHE A 52 -0.68 -17.85 6.29
N GLY A 53 -1.66 -17.90 5.40
CA GLY A 53 -3.00 -17.37 5.70
C GLY A 53 -3.07 -15.84 5.73
N THR A 54 -2.07 -15.15 5.17
CA THR A 54 -2.02 -13.67 5.10
C THR A 54 -3.00 -13.08 4.09
N GLY A 55 -3.88 -13.92 3.53
CA GLY A 55 -4.96 -13.45 2.69
C GLY A 55 -4.48 -12.93 1.33
N MET A 56 -3.85 -13.80 0.53
CA MET A 56 -4.15 -13.68 -0.87
C MET A 56 -5.67 -13.75 -0.97
N PHE A 57 -6.28 -12.70 -1.50
CA PHE A 57 -7.71 -12.69 -1.67
C PHE A 57 -8.09 -13.91 -2.51
N ASP A 58 -8.81 -14.83 -1.93
CA ASP A 58 -9.46 -15.92 -2.62
C ASP A 58 -10.96 -15.64 -2.60
N ALA A 59 -11.50 -15.21 -3.74
CA ALA A 59 -12.91 -14.89 -3.90
C ALA A 59 -13.85 -16.06 -3.51
N THR A 60 -13.32 -17.29 -3.50
CA THR A 60 -14.05 -18.51 -3.13
C THR A 60 -14.02 -18.80 -1.64
N SER A 61 -13.11 -18.18 -0.89
CA SER A 61 -12.94 -18.37 0.54
C SER A 61 -13.99 -17.59 1.33
N LYS A 62 -14.98 -18.24 1.88
CA LYS A 62 -16.06 -17.67 2.71
C LYS A 62 -15.59 -17.08 4.06
N LYS A 63 -14.29 -17.03 4.34
CA LYS A 63 -13.73 -16.72 5.68
C LYS A 63 -12.92 -15.42 5.77
N ILE A 64 -12.82 -14.64 4.70
CA ILE A 64 -12.05 -13.40 4.74
C ILE A 64 -12.91 -12.28 5.32
N ASP A 65 -12.47 -11.71 6.44
CA ASP A 65 -12.98 -10.43 6.91
C ASP A 65 -12.48 -9.33 5.94
N PHE A 66 -13.30 -9.08 4.93
CA PHE A 66 -13.00 -8.14 3.86
C PHE A 66 -12.87 -6.71 4.39
N GLU A 67 -13.67 -6.35 5.39
CA GLU A 67 -13.59 -5.03 6.03
C GLU A 67 -12.25 -4.88 6.76
N ALA A 68 -11.76 -5.93 7.41
CA ALA A 68 -10.42 -5.93 8.00
C ALA A 68 -9.32 -5.88 6.94
N TRP A 69 -9.54 -6.51 5.78
CA TRP A 69 -8.56 -6.54 4.67
C TRP A 69 -8.38 -5.18 3.99
N ILE A 70 -9.44 -4.43 3.72
CA ILE A 70 -9.37 -3.06 3.18
C ILE A 70 -9.19 -2.05 4.30
N ASN A 71 -10.00 -2.13 5.35
CA ASN A 71 -10.06 -1.26 6.52
C ASN A 71 -9.85 0.25 6.20
N PRO A 72 -10.77 0.87 5.42
CA PRO A 72 -10.59 2.24 4.95
C PRO A 72 -10.48 3.26 6.08
N SER A 73 -11.09 2.98 7.25
CA SER A 73 -11.06 3.87 8.42
C SER A 73 -9.67 4.05 9.03
N LYS A 74 -8.72 3.15 8.72
CA LYS A 74 -7.33 3.28 9.14
C LYS A 74 -6.50 4.21 8.25
N TYR A 75 -7.03 4.63 7.11
CA TYR A 75 -6.36 5.47 6.12
C TYR A 75 -6.97 6.88 6.10
N THR A 76 -6.96 7.58 7.25
CA THR A 76 -7.42 8.96 7.37
C THR A 76 -6.39 9.95 6.84
N GLU A 77 -6.83 11.19 6.53
CA GLU A 77 -5.99 12.23 5.89
C GLU A 77 -4.71 12.59 6.65
N ASP A 78 -4.68 12.38 7.98
CA ASP A 78 -3.48 12.65 8.79
C ASP A 78 -2.34 11.64 8.60
N SER A 79 -2.56 10.50 7.91
CA SER A 79 -1.53 9.50 7.64
C SER A 79 -0.60 9.85 6.46
N ASN A 80 -0.84 10.96 5.77
CA ASN A 80 -0.13 11.38 4.56
C ASN A 80 1.32 11.88 4.76
N LYS A 81 1.87 11.82 5.98
CA LYS A 81 3.28 12.20 6.22
C LYS A 81 4.09 10.99 6.59
N SER A 82 5.10 10.66 5.79
CA SER A 82 6.08 9.63 6.13
C SER A 82 6.57 9.81 7.58
N PRO A 83 6.42 8.81 8.45
CA PRO A 83 6.89 8.90 9.84
C PRO A 83 8.42 8.80 9.94
N PHE A 84 9.08 8.41 8.86
CA PHE A 84 10.52 8.32 8.80
C PHE A 84 11.10 9.63 8.33
N LYS A 85 11.39 10.53 9.29
CA LYS A 85 12.30 11.65 9.03
C LYS A 85 13.69 11.07 8.80
N PRO A 86 14.44 11.53 7.78
CA PRO A 86 15.82 11.13 7.60
C PRO A 86 16.58 11.39 8.91
N ASN A 87 17.16 10.34 9.47
CA ASN A 87 17.98 10.48 10.67
C ASN A 87 19.31 11.11 10.25
N ASN A 88 19.47 12.41 10.46
CA ASN A 88 20.70 13.13 10.15
C ASN A 88 21.94 12.50 10.82
N ASN A 89 21.78 11.87 11.98
CA ASN A 89 22.86 11.15 12.63
C ASN A 89 23.23 9.86 11.90
N ALA A 90 22.28 9.18 11.26
CA ALA A 90 22.57 8.01 10.43
C ALA A 90 23.33 8.39 9.16
N LYS A 91 23.09 9.60 8.61
CA LYS A 91 23.83 10.13 7.48
C LYS A 91 25.28 10.43 7.86
N GLN A 92 25.50 11.12 8.98
CA GLN A 92 26.84 11.41 9.48
C GLN A 92 27.64 10.14 9.83
N ASN A 93 27.00 9.14 10.43
CA ASN A 93 27.64 7.86 10.75
C ASN A 93 27.98 7.06 9.47
N ARG A 94 27.16 7.16 8.43
CA ARG A 94 27.41 6.53 7.14
C ARG A 94 28.58 7.21 6.41
N GLU A 95 28.59 8.53 6.36
CA GLU A 95 29.68 9.30 5.76
C GLU A 95 31.01 9.03 6.50
N ALA A 96 31.00 8.99 7.83
CA ALA A 96 32.17 8.64 8.62
C ALA A 96 32.66 7.21 8.34
N TYR A 97 31.75 6.24 8.20
CA TYR A 97 32.10 4.84 7.87
C TYR A 97 32.73 4.72 6.49
N TYR A 98 32.20 5.42 5.48
CA TYR A 98 32.77 5.37 4.11
C TYR A 98 34.11 6.08 4.01
N LEU A 99 34.29 7.21 4.70
CA LEU A 99 35.58 7.91 4.80
C LEU A 99 36.64 7.03 5.48
N GLU A 100 36.28 6.30 6.53
CA GLU A 100 37.17 5.35 7.20
C GLU A 100 37.59 4.19 6.27
N LYS A 101 36.74 3.81 5.33
CA LYS A 101 37.01 2.78 4.33
C LYS A 101 37.68 3.29 3.05
N GLY A 102 38.01 4.59 2.97
CA GLY A 102 38.71 5.19 1.83
C GLY A 102 37.84 5.47 0.60
N HIS A 103 36.51 5.50 0.77
CA HIS A 103 35.59 5.91 -0.28
C HIS A 103 35.32 7.41 -0.19
N THR A 104 35.27 8.09 -1.34
CA THR A 104 34.85 9.49 -1.41
C THR A 104 33.35 9.59 -1.55
N PRO A 105 32.71 10.72 -1.09
CA PRO A 105 31.27 10.95 -1.27
C PRO A 105 30.78 10.92 -2.73
N GLU A 106 31.70 11.09 -3.68
CA GLU A 106 31.41 11.08 -5.13
C GLU A 106 31.23 9.66 -5.68
N ASP A 107 31.82 8.64 -5.02
CA ASP A 107 31.71 7.25 -5.41
C ASP A 107 30.32 6.65 -5.12
N HIS A 108 29.55 7.30 -4.26
CA HIS A 108 28.19 6.92 -3.90
C HIS A 108 27.31 8.17 -3.91
N PRO A 109 26.70 8.51 -5.04
CA PRO A 109 25.76 9.62 -5.08
C PRO A 109 24.68 9.34 -4.04
N SER A 110 24.63 10.19 -3.02
CA SER A 110 23.57 10.13 -2.02
C SER A 110 22.27 10.41 -2.75
N HIS A 111 21.50 9.37 -3.06
CA HIS A 111 20.11 9.52 -3.46
C HIS A 111 19.36 10.12 -2.28
N ASN A 112 19.48 11.42 -2.12
CA ASN A 112 18.72 12.26 -1.22
C ASN A 112 17.32 12.44 -1.85
N HIS A 113 16.65 11.34 -2.13
CA HIS A 113 15.22 11.38 -2.32
C HIS A 113 14.63 11.18 -0.93
N ASP A 114 14.10 12.25 -0.38
CA ASP A 114 13.14 12.18 0.73
C ASP A 114 11.88 11.52 0.15
N GLU A 115 12.00 10.21 -0.10
CA GLU A 115 10.93 9.40 -0.71
C GLU A 115 9.74 9.45 0.23
N SER A 116 8.73 10.23 -0.13
CA SER A 116 7.50 10.28 0.65
C SER A 116 6.64 9.07 0.30
N ILE A 117 6.49 8.16 1.25
CA ILE A 117 5.51 7.09 1.13
C ILE A 117 4.16 7.63 1.59
N ASN A 118 3.21 7.64 0.68
CA ASN A 118 1.84 8.06 0.93
C ASN A 118 0.94 6.83 1.03
N THR A 119 0.00 6.88 1.97
CA THR A 119 -0.99 5.82 2.16
C THR A 119 -2.36 6.48 2.31
N PHE A 120 -3.29 6.14 1.43
CA PHE A 120 -4.62 6.74 1.42
C PHE A 120 -5.67 5.78 0.85
N CYS A 121 -6.93 6.08 1.11
CA CYS A 121 -8.07 5.39 0.54
C CYS A 121 -8.88 6.34 -0.35
N ILE A 122 -9.27 5.87 -1.53
CA ILE A 122 -10.24 6.52 -2.40
C ILE A 122 -11.58 5.82 -2.23
N ILE A 123 -12.61 6.60 -1.95
CA ILE A 123 -13.98 6.13 -1.81
C ILE A 123 -14.82 6.82 -2.88
N ARG A 124 -15.62 6.06 -3.61
CA ARG A 124 -16.54 6.59 -4.63
C ARG A 124 -17.93 6.00 -4.45
N GLU A 125 -18.92 6.88 -4.48
CA GLU A 125 -20.33 6.51 -4.35
C GLU A 125 -20.87 5.87 -5.63
N GLU A 126 -20.41 6.34 -6.79
CA GLU A 126 -20.87 5.90 -8.09
C GLU A 126 -20.13 4.64 -8.55
N SER A 127 -20.88 3.73 -9.16
CA SER A 127 -20.30 2.58 -9.88
C SER A 127 -19.64 3.06 -11.19
N MET A 128 -18.76 2.24 -11.72
CA MET A 128 -18.09 2.50 -13.00
C MET A 128 -18.21 1.30 -13.92
N SER A 129 -18.10 1.53 -15.23
CA SER A 129 -18.06 0.44 -16.19
C SER A 129 -16.76 -0.37 -16.06
N LEU A 130 -16.81 -1.64 -16.40
CA LEU A 130 -15.63 -2.51 -16.43
C LEU A 130 -14.54 -1.96 -17.33
N ASN A 131 -14.93 -1.33 -18.44
CA ASN A 131 -13.98 -0.69 -19.37
C ASN A 131 -13.27 0.50 -18.70
N THR A 132 -14.00 1.35 -17.98
CA THR A 132 -13.42 2.47 -17.21
C THR A 132 -12.39 1.96 -16.19
N LEU A 133 -12.72 0.90 -15.46
CA LEU A 133 -11.78 0.30 -14.50
C LEU A 133 -10.51 -0.19 -15.19
N ARG A 134 -10.62 -0.90 -16.30
CA ARG A 134 -9.46 -1.38 -17.07
C ARG A 134 -8.59 -0.24 -17.56
N MET A 135 -9.18 0.77 -18.18
CA MET A 135 -8.44 1.96 -18.63
C MET A 135 -7.71 2.66 -17.48
N PHE A 136 -8.36 2.76 -16.33
CA PHE A 136 -7.75 3.36 -15.15
C PHE A 136 -6.53 2.55 -14.66
N LEU A 137 -6.67 1.23 -14.53
CA LEU A 137 -5.56 0.38 -14.08
C LEU A 137 -4.39 0.36 -15.08
N GLU A 138 -4.69 0.33 -16.37
CA GLU A 138 -3.68 0.41 -17.44
C GLU A 138 -2.96 1.76 -17.43
N GLY A 139 -3.69 2.86 -17.29
CA GLY A 139 -3.11 4.21 -17.18
C GLY A 139 -2.19 4.33 -15.98
N LEU A 140 -2.64 3.89 -14.81
CA LEU A 140 -1.82 3.87 -13.60
C LEU A 140 -0.56 3.02 -13.75
N THR A 141 -0.68 1.85 -14.39
CA THR A 141 0.47 0.95 -14.60
C THR A 141 1.52 1.61 -15.48
N ASN A 142 1.08 2.24 -16.56
CA ASN A 142 1.99 2.83 -17.55
C ASN A 142 2.70 4.09 -17.02
N GLU A 143 1.98 4.94 -16.29
CA GLU A 143 2.52 6.24 -15.86
C GLU A 143 3.17 6.20 -14.48
N ALA A 144 2.59 5.45 -13.58
CA ALA A 144 2.94 5.47 -12.17
C ALA A 144 3.42 4.12 -11.60
N GLY A 145 3.45 3.06 -12.41
CA GLY A 145 3.69 1.70 -11.98
C GLY A 145 4.84 1.50 -10.99
N PRO A 146 6.06 1.99 -11.23
CA PRO A 146 7.19 1.83 -10.29
C PRO A 146 6.93 2.45 -8.92
N ASN A 147 6.05 3.44 -8.84
CA ASN A 147 5.70 4.19 -7.64
C ASN A 147 4.41 3.72 -6.96
N LEU A 148 3.69 2.78 -7.57
CA LEU A 148 2.54 2.10 -6.97
C LEU A 148 3.02 0.93 -6.10
N LEU A 149 3.39 1.19 -4.86
CA LEU A 149 3.95 0.15 -3.99
C LEU A 149 2.92 -0.95 -3.68
N ARG A 150 1.65 -0.57 -3.50
CA ARG A 150 0.52 -1.49 -3.35
C ARG A 150 -0.79 -0.83 -3.71
N VAL A 151 -1.64 -1.59 -4.36
CA VAL A 151 -3.04 -1.24 -4.61
C VAL A 151 -3.91 -2.42 -4.21
N LYS A 152 -4.97 -2.17 -3.46
CA LYS A 152 -6.00 -3.17 -3.19
C LYS A 152 -7.35 -2.50 -3.01
N GLY A 153 -8.40 -3.14 -3.50
CA GLY A 153 -9.72 -2.54 -3.42
C GLY A 153 -10.85 -3.43 -3.86
N ILE A 154 -12.04 -2.94 -3.54
CA ILE A 154 -13.32 -3.44 -4.04
C ILE A 154 -13.94 -2.33 -4.88
N VAL A 155 -14.45 -2.69 -6.03
CA VAL A 155 -14.93 -1.74 -7.02
C VAL A 155 -16.37 -2.09 -7.42
N ALA A 156 -17.25 -1.10 -7.31
CA ALA A 156 -18.62 -1.17 -7.80
C ALA A 156 -18.64 -1.11 -9.33
N ILE A 157 -19.12 -2.16 -9.97
CA ILE A 157 -19.17 -2.31 -11.42
C ILE A 157 -20.60 -2.22 -11.92
N GLU A 158 -20.85 -1.36 -12.91
CA GLU A 158 -22.19 -1.12 -13.47
C GLU A 158 -22.81 -2.38 -14.06
N GLU A 159 -21.99 -3.17 -14.78
CA GLU A 159 -22.45 -4.42 -15.42
C GLU A 159 -22.72 -5.55 -14.40
N HIS A 160 -22.24 -5.40 -13.18
CA HIS A 160 -22.36 -6.40 -12.12
C HIS A 160 -22.67 -5.78 -10.75
N PRO A 161 -23.85 -5.16 -10.56
CA PRO A 161 -24.14 -4.35 -9.35
C PRO A 161 -24.10 -5.13 -8.04
N ASP A 162 -24.37 -6.43 -8.08
CA ASP A 162 -24.35 -7.31 -6.90
C ASP A 162 -23.00 -8.06 -6.71
N ARG A 163 -22.13 -7.98 -7.69
CA ARG A 163 -20.83 -8.68 -7.73
C ARG A 163 -19.69 -7.71 -7.93
N PRO A 164 -19.16 -7.13 -6.86
CA PRO A 164 -18.07 -6.18 -7.00
C PRO A 164 -16.79 -6.83 -7.51
N ALA A 165 -16.00 -6.05 -8.25
CA ALA A 165 -14.67 -6.46 -8.67
C ALA A 165 -13.66 -6.27 -7.53
N VAL A 166 -12.71 -7.18 -7.43
CA VAL A 166 -11.58 -7.08 -6.52
C VAL A 166 -10.34 -6.77 -7.33
N ILE A 167 -9.59 -5.76 -6.86
CA ILE A 167 -8.32 -5.38 -7.46
C ILE A 167 -7.18 -5.58 -6.45
N GLN A 168 -6.09 -6.13 -6.93
CA GLN A 168 -4.84 -6.26 -6.20
C GLN A 168 -3.69 -5.99 -7.15
N GLY A 169 -2.72 -5.21 -6.69
CA GLY A 169 -1.54 -4.91 -7.48
C GLY A 169 -0.37 -4.42 -6.65
N ALA A 170 0.79 -4.56 -7.22
CA ALA A 170 2.04 -4.00 -6.73
C ALA A 170 2.91 -3.60 -7.91
N GLN A 171 3.38 -2.37 -7.90
CA GLN A 171 4.14 -1.80 -8.99
C GLN A 171 3.41 -1.90 -10.35
N GLN A 172 4.03 -2.50 -11.34
CA GLN A 172 3.46 -2.68 -12.68
C GLN A 172 2.61 -3.93 -12.82
N ILE A 173 2.43 -4.71 -11.76
CA ILE A 173 1.74 -6.00 -11.81
C ILE A 173 0.41 -5.88 -11.07
N PHE A 174 -0.66 -6.01 -11.83
CA PHE A 174 -2.00 -6.22 -11.29
C PHE A 174 -2.43 -7.68 -11.53
N HIS A 175 -3.04 -8.28 -10.52
CA HIS A 175 -3.68 -9.57 -10.68
C HIS A 175 -4.88 -9.46 -11.63
N SER A 176 -5.27 -10.58 -12.23
CA SER A 176 -6.52 -10.64 -13.01
C SER A 176 -7.69 -10.16 -12.18
N LEU A 177 -8.60 -9.42 -12.80
CA LEU A 177 -9.82 -8.97 -12.14
C LEU A 177 -10.65 -10.18 -11.72
N GLU A 178 -10.93 -10.27 -10.44
CA GLU A 178 -11.81 -11.27 -9.84
C GLU A 178 -13.09 -10.60 -9.36
N PHE A 179 -14.18 -11.34 -9.37
CA PHE A 179 -15.47 -10.85 -8.89
C PHE A 179 -15.90 -11.66 -7.68
N MET A 180 -16.36 -10.97 -6.65
CA MET A 180 -17.01 -11.62 -5.52
C MET A 180 -18.41 -12.11 -5.93
N ASP A 181 -18.89 -13.15 -5.26
CA ASP A 181 -20.27 -13.60 -5.47
C ASP A 181 -21.30 -12.60 -4.95
N ASN A 182 -20.96 -11.91 -3.86
CA ASN A 182 -21.81 -10.91 -3.22
C ASN A 182 -20.95 -9.81 -2.58
N TRP A 183 -21.56 -8.68 -2.27
CA TRP A 183 -20.95 -7.66 -1.45
C TRP A 183 -20.67 -8.17 -0.02
N PRO A 184 -19.50 -7.85 0.56
CA PRO A 184 -19.14 -8.32 1.90
C PRO A 184 -19.90 -7.60 3.03
N SER A 185 -20.51 -6.44 2.73
CA SER A 185 -21.27 -5.62 3.68
C SER A 185 -22.40 -4.88 2.98
N SER A 186 -23.18 -4.09 3.72
CA SER A 186 -24.19 -3.19 3.16
C SER A 186 -23.59 -1.99 2.42
N ASP A 187 -22.31 -1.69 2.65
CA ASP A 187 -21.58 -0.63 1.94
C ASP A 187 -21.15 -1.10 0.55
N ARG A 188 -21.84 -0.60 -0.48
CA ARG A 188 -21.61 -0.97 -1.89
C ARG A 188 -20.74 0.03 -2.64
N ARG A 189 -20.03 0.90 -1.95
CA ARG A 189 -19.15 1.88 -2.56
C ARG A 189 -17.84 1.25 -3.03
N THR A 190 -17.27 1.83 -4.08
CA THR A 190 -15.89 1.58 -4.44
C THR A 190 -14.96 2.09 -3.34
N ARG A 191 -14.04 1.23 -2.91
CA ARG A 191 -13.01 1.55 -1.90
C ARG A 191 -11.69 0.98 -2.37
N ILE A 192 -10.71 1.85 -2.64
CA ILE A 192 -9.39 1.46 -3.13
C ILE A 192 -8.34 2.08 -2.24
N VAL A 193 -7.51 1.25 -1.63
CA VAL A 193 -6.37 1.65 -0.82
C VAL A 193 -5.13 1.66 -1.69
N PHE A 194 -4.40 2.76 -1.62
CA PHE A 194 -3.14 2.97 -2.29
C PHE A 194 -2.02 3.13 -1.26
N ILE A 195 -0.88 2.53 -1.56
CA ILE A 195 0.39 2.84 -0.93
C ILE A 195 1.34 3.17 -2.07
N THR A 196 1.83 4.40 -2.07
CA THR A 196 2.58 4.97 -3.20
C THR A 196 3.88 5.61 -2.73
N ARG A 197 4.79 5.82 -3.67
CA ARG A 197 5.99 6.60 -3.50
C ARG A 197 5.86 7.87 -4.33
N ASP A 198 5.98 9.04 -3.68
CA ASP A 198 5.94 10.36 -4.33
C ASP A 198 4.69 10.64 -5.19
N ILE A 199 3.60 9.90 -4.96
CA ILE A 199 2.30 10.11 -5.59
C ILE A 199 1.29 10.36 -4.47
N ASP A 200 0.60 11.47 -4.54
CA ASP A 200 -0.44 11.84 -3.59
C ASP A 200 -1.85 11.38 -4.03
N LYS A 201 -2.81 11.57 -3.14
CA LYS A 201 -4.21 11.22 -3.38
C LYS A 201 -4.80 12.00 -4.54
N ASN A 202 -4.47 13.31 -4.65
CA ASN A 202 -5.04 14.19 -5.67
C ASN A 202 -4.65 13.72 -7.08
N TYR A 203 -3.39 13.31 -7.28
CA TYR A 203 -2.95 12.76 -8.56
C TYR A 203 -3.80 11.56 -9.00
N ILE A 204 -4.07 10.64 -8.09
CA ILE A 204 -4.89 9.44 -8.39
C ILE A 204 -6.34 9.83 -8.67
N GLU A 205 -6.92 10.77 -7.92
CA GLU A 205 -8.30 11.26 -8.12
C GLU A 205 -8.45 12.01 -9.46
N GLU A 206 -7.47 12.81 -9.85
CA GLU A 206 -7.44 13.49 -11.14
C GLU A 206 -7.31 12.50 -12.31
N THR A 207 -6.42 11.51 -12.18
CA THR A 207 -6.28 10.43 -13.16
C THR A 207 -7.58 9.68 -13.33
N PHE A 208 -8.23 9.34 -12.24
CA PHE A 208 -9.53 8.67 -12.25
C PHE A 208 -10.58 9.49 -12.99
N SER A 209 -10.70 10.77 -12.65
CA SER A 209 -11.65 11.70 -13.27
C SER A 209 -11.39 11.91 -14.76
N LEU A 210 -10.12 11.90 -15.18
CA LEU A 210 -9.73 11.98 -16.58
C LEU A 210 -10.21 10.74 -17.36
N VAL A 211 -9.94 9.55 -16.82
CA VAL A 211 -10.34 8.28 -17.45
C VAL A 211 -11.86 8.18 -17.57
N GLU A 212 -12.62 8.56 -16.56
CA GLU A 212 -14.08 8.59 -16.62
C GLU A 212 -14.59 9.50 -17.74
N ARG A 213 -14.00 10.69 -17.89
CA ARG A 213 -14.38 11.60 -18.99
C ARG A 213 -14.08 11.03 -20.36
N ILE A 214 -12.96 10.34 -20.51
CA ILE A 214 -12.59 9.69 -21.77
C ILE A 214 -13.57 8.53 -22.05
N ALA A 215 -13.84 7.67 -21.08
CA ALA A 215 -14.75 6.54 -21.23
C ALA A 215 -16.16 6.99 -21.64
N LYS A 216 -16.70 8.02 -21.00
CA LYS A 216 -18.02 8.58 -21.35
C LYS A 216 -18.08 9.08 -22.79
N ARG A 217 -17.06 9.81 -23.24
CA ARG A 217 -17.01 10.30 -24.64
C ARG A 217 -16.93 9.18 -25.67
N THR A 218 -16.25 8.08 -25.33
CA THR A 218 -16.15 6.93 -26.25
C THR A 218 -17.48 6.23 -26.41
N VAL A 219 -18.30 6.17 -25.36
CA VAL A 219 -19.65 5.60 -25.42
C VAL A 219 -20.62 6.49 -26.18
N GLU A 220 -20.53 7.82 -26.07
CA GLU A 220 -21.38 8.77 -26.79
C GLU A 220 -21.06 8.84 -28.29
N ALA A 221 -19.86 8.44 -28.68
CA ALA A 221 -19.38 8.47 -30.08
C ALA A 221 -19.60 7.14 -30.86
N ALA A 222 -20.08 6.09 -30.19
CA ALA A 222 -20.30 4.75 -30.74
C ALA A 222 -21.78 4.49 -31.03
#